data_352543f98cf4decf89cfe52130aff6e9
#
_entry.id   352543f98cf4decf89cfe52130aff6e9
#
_cell.length_a   1.000
_cell.length_b   1.000
_cell.length_c   1.000
_cell.angle_alpha   90.00
_cell.angle_beta   90.00
_cell.angle_gamma   90.00
#
_symmetry.space_group_name_H-M   'P 1'
#
loop_
_entity.id
_entity.type
_entity.pdbx_description
1 polymer ?
#
loop_
_entity_poly.entity_id
_entity_poly.type
_entity_poly.pdbx_seq_one_letter_code
_entity_poly.pdbx_strand_id
1 'polypeptide(L)'
;FGKSIDERIIAWNYMELLDRDLSKVQLSVSHTRLEELHPADVADILEQLDPKQRANVFQHLDDAQAGDAISEMEDEFQADIIEGLDEKRASRLLRDMDPDGAADIVGDLPYEKAETLLRLMGVDNAAEIRKLLGYKEDTAGGLMTTQFVAMHTSDTVQETTEVLRGLDEDHPTVNYVYVLDEYDKLVGVLSLRTLVLAKDNTPLSDIMFDELITSLPEEPEDEVAADISKYDLMAMPVVDENGQMLGIVTVDDAMEVIEDNVEEGRTRWAWGQFAITLAVFIVLMIPYTFFVLRMFGHN
;
A
#
# COMPACT_ATOMS: atom_id res chain seq x y z
N PHE A 1 -7.23 -10.57 -25.15
CA PHE A 1 -6.18 -11.58 -25.10
C PHE A 1 -4.87 -10.88 -24.79
N GLY A 2 -4.25 -11.20 -23.68
CA GLY A 2 -2.99 -10.64 -23.22
C GLY A 2 -1.88 -11.69 -23.17
N LYS A 3 -0.66 -11.27 -22.86
CA LYS A 3 0.48 -12.14 -22.56
C LYS A 3 0.73 -12.08 -21.06
N SER A 4 0.83 -13.24 -20.43
CA SER A 4 1.23 -13.30 -19.02
C SER A 4 2.75 -13.15 -18.92
N ILE A 5 3.22 -12.22 -18.07
CA ILE A 5 4.60 -12.12 -17.59
C ILE A 5 4.47 -12.09 -16.08
N ASP A 6 5.13 -13.01 -15.37
CA ASP A 6 5.05 -13.18 -13.92
C ASP A 6 3.59 -13.21 -13.35
N GLU A 7 2.70 -13.94 -14.07
CA GLU A 7 1.27 -14.06 -13.79
C GLU A 7 0.41 -12.81 -14.10
N ARG A 8 0.99 -11.67 -14.45
CA ARG A 8 0.26 -10.46 -14.87
C ARG A 8 -0.08 -10.50 -16.35
N ILE A 9 -1.23 -9.94 -16.72
CA ILE A 9 -1.75 -9.93 -18.11
C ILE A 9 -1.75 -8.50 -18.64
N ILE A 10 -0.95 -8.24 -19.66
CA ILE A 10 -0.99 -6.97 -20.39
C ILE A 10 -1.89 -7.13 -21.64
N ALA A 11 -2.79 -6.19 -21.82
CA ALA A 11 -3.65 -6.14 -23.01
C ALA A 11 -2.83 -5.88 -24.29
N TRP A 12 -3.04 -6.68 -25.33
CA TRP A 12 -2.32 -6.58 -26.61
C TRP A 12 -2.42 -5.22 -27.31
N ASN A 13 -3.44 -4.42 -27.02
CA ASN A 13 -3.59 -3.07 -27.58
C ASN A 13 -2.53 -2.07 -27.09
N TYR A 14 -1.82 -2.38 -26.02
CA TYR A 14 -0.69 -1.57 -25.51
C TYR A 14 0.67 -2.05 -26.00
N MET A 15 0.70 -3.14 -26.77
CA MET A 15 1.95 -3.72 -27.28
C MET A 15 2.06 -3.47 -28.79
N GLU A 16 3.15 -2.84 -29.23
CA GLU A 16 3.55 -2.75 -30.63
C GLU A 16 4.64 -3.78 -30.93
N LEU A 17 4.37 -4.67 -31.88
CA LEU A 17 5.37 -5.60 -32.38
C LEU A 17 6.31 -4.86 -33.36
N LEU A 18 7.48 -4.47 -32.86
CA LEU A 18 8.49 -3.78 -33.65
C LEU A 18 9.38 -4.72 -34.48
N ASP A 19 9.33 -6.03 -34.21
CA ASP A 19 10.10 -7.03 -34.96
C ASP A 19 9.33 -8.37 -35.07
N ARG A 20 9.65 -9.16 -36.11
CA ARG A 20 9.06 -10.49 -36.30
C ARG A 20 9.57 -11.53 -35.28
N ASP A 21 10.58 -11.19 -34.52
CA ASP A 21 11.14 -12.03 -33.46
C ASP A 21 10.43 -11.75 -32.14
N LEU A 22 9.56 -12.67 -31.72
CA LEU A 22 8.75 -12.57 -30.50
C LEU A 22 9.60 -12.50 -29.21
N SER A 23 10.93 -12.69 -29.29
CA SER A 23 11.85 -12.48 -28.17
C SER A 23 12.21 -11.01 -27.93
N LYS A 24 11.77 -10.10 -28.81
CA LYS A 24 12.01 -8.65 -28.74
C LYS A 24 10.73 -7.86 -28.82
N VAL A 25 9.78 -8.15 -27.93
CA VAL A 25 8.60 -7.31 -27.75
C VAL A 25 9.04 -6.07 -26.98
N GLN A 26 9.05 -4.92 -27.64
CA GLN A 26 9.19 -3.62 -26.97
C GLN A 26 7.81 -3.04 -26.72
N LEU A 27 7.55 -2.65 -25.48
CA LEU A 27 6.38 -1.84 -25.15
C LEU A 27 6.62 -0.42 -25.69
N SER A 28 5.85 -0.03 -26.70
CA SER A 28 5.78 1.34 -27.18
C SER A 28 4.41 1.88 -26.79
N VAL A 29 4.32 2.52 -25.66
CA VAL A 29 3.12 3.23 -25.23
C VAL A 29 3.27 4.67 -25.68
N SER A 30 2.33 5.18 -26.52
CA SER A 30 2.33 6.60 -26.83
C SER A 30 1.87 7.39 -25.59
N HIS A 31 2.58 8.47 -25.23
CA HIS A 31 2.31 9.29 -24.05
C HIS A 31 0.82 9.68 -23.89
N THR A 32 0.14 10.00 -24.98
CA THR A 32 -1.30 10.35 -25.00
C THR A 32 -2.22 9.21 -24.53
N ARG A 33 -1.74 7.96 -24.46
CA ARG A 33 -2.54 6.81 -23.99
C ARG A 33 -2.31 6.48 -22.54
N LEU A 34 -1.17 6.84 -21.96
CA LEU A 34 -0.90 6.66 -20.52
C LEU A 34 -1.82 7.56 -19.69
N GLU A 35 -2.09 8.78 -20.16
CA GLU A 35 -2.99 9.73 -19.51
C GLU A 35 -4.46 9.25 -19.41
N GLU A 36 -4.84 8.26 -20.21
CA GLU A 36 -6.21 7.70 -20.23
C GLU A 36 -6.31 6.39 -19.41
N LEU A 37 -5.20 5.86 -18.89
CA LEU A 37 -5.16 4.60 -18.12
C LEU A 37 -5.44 4.85 -16.65
N HIS A 38 -5.94 3.82 -15.96
CA HIS A 38 -6.00 3.80 -14.52
C HIS A 38 -4.57 3.78 -13.92
N PRO A 39 -4.30 4.46 -12.80
CA PRO A 39 -2.98 4.45 -12.16
C PRO A 39 -2.39 3.06 -11.98
N ALA A 40 -3.16 2.08 -11.51
CA ALA A 40 -2.72 0.68 -11.37
C ALA A 40 -2.26 0.04 -12.69
N ASP A 41 -2.93 0.34 -13.84
CA ASP A 41 -2.48 -0.13 -15.15
C ASP A 41 -1.16 0.54 -15.57
N VAL A 42 -0.94 1.80 -15.17
CA VAL A 42 0.31 2.54 -15.42
C VAL A 42 1.43 1.95 -14.58
N ALA A 43 1.18 1.65 -13.30
CA ALA A 43 2.10 0.98 -12.39
C ALA A 43 2.56 -0.36 -12.96
N ASP A 44 1.62 -1.24 -13.33
CA ASP A 44 1.89 -2.53 -13.95
C ASP A 44 2.79 -2.43 -15.20
N ILE A 45 2.58 -1.39 -16.03
CA ILE A 45 3.42 -1.14 -17.21
C ILE A 45 4.82 -0.71 -16.80
N LEU A 46 4.94 0.21 -15.85
CA LEU A 46 6.23 0.74 -15.39
C LEU A 46 7.11 -0.33 -14.74
N GLU A 47 6.54 -1.20 -13.92
CA GLU A 47 7.24 -2.30 -13.26
C GLU A 47 7.85 -3.31 -14.23
N GLN A 48 7.18 -3.54 -15.37
CA GLN A 48 7.65 -4.47 -16.39
C GLN A 48 8.76 -3.91 -17.30
N LEU A 49 9.06 -2.61 -17.19
CA LEU A 49 10.10 -1.94 -17.95
C LEU A 49 11.46 -2.09 -17.27
N ASP A 50 12.53 -2.11 -18.09
CA ASP A 50 13.88 -1.96 -17.52
C ASP A 50 14.06 -0.55 -16.91
N PRO A 51 14.99 -0.36 -15.96
CA PRO A 51 15.12 0.91 -15.23
C PRO A 51 15.27 2.15 -16.12
N LYS A 52 15.89 2.02 -17.31
CA LYS A 52 16.07 3.15 -18.24
C LYS A 52 14.78 3.48 -18.98
N GLN A 53 14.05 2.45 -19.38
CA GLN A 53 12.76 2.60 -20.05
C GLN A 53 11.73 3.17 -19.06
N ARG A 54 11.70 2.64 -17.83
CA ARG A 54 10.87 3.14 -16.73
C ARG A 54 11.10 4.61 -16.46
N ALA A 55 12.34 5.04 -16.24
CA ALA A 55 12.68 6.43 -16.02
C ALA A 55 12.30 7.34 -17.19
N ASN A 56 12.43 6.86 -18.45
CA ASN A 56 12.07 7.62 -19.62
C ASN A 56 10.54 7.79 -19.75
N VAL A 57 9.76 6.75 -19.48
CA VAL A 57 8.29 6.83 -19.49
C VAL A 57 7.81 7.72 -18.34
N PHE A 58 8.32 7.50 -17.14
CA PHE A 58 7.96 8.24 -15.94
C PHE A 58 8.20 9.76 -16.04
N GLN A 59 9.26 10.19 -16.75
CA GLN A 59 9.53 11.60 -16.99
C GLN A 59 8.45 12.35 -17.79
N HIS A 60 7.59 11.61 -18.50
CA HIS A 60 6.53 12.19 -19.34
C HIS A 60 5.18 12.24 -18.64
N LEU A 61 5.03 11.58 -17.49
CA LEU A 61 3.85 11.73 -16.64
C LEU A 61 3.89 13.10 -15.95
N ASP A 62 2.73 13.72 -15.81
CA ASP A 62 2.59 14.88 -14.94
C ASP A 62 2.74 14.47 -13.47
N ASP A 63 2.81 15.45 -12.55
CA ASP A 63 3.11 15.13 -11.15
C ASP A 63 1.92 14.40 -10.48
N ALA A 64 0.65 14.64 -10.88
CA ALA A 64 -0.50 13.93 -10.34
C ALA A 64 -0.49 12.46 -10.77
N GLN A 65 -0.44 12.20 -12.09
CA GLN A 65 -0.37 10.84 -12.63
C GLN A 65 0.85 10.05 -12.12
N ALA A 66 1.98 10.75 -11.92
CA ALA A 66 3.20 10.14 -11.41
C ALA A 66 3.03 9.73 -9.94
N GLY A 67 2.39 10.57 -9.12
CA GLY A 67 2.05 10.26 -7.73
C GLY A 67 1.13 9.06 -7.63
N ASP A 68 -0.02 9.13 -8.32
CA ASP A 68 -1.01 8.05 -8.34
C ASP A 68 -0.40 6.72 -8.82
N ALA A 69 0.44 6.75 -9.87
CA ALA A 69 1.09 5.54 -10.36
C ALA A 69 2.12 4.97 -9.38
N ILE A 70 2.84 5.81 -8.63
CA ILE A 70 3.77 5.35 -7.59
C ILE A 70 3.01 4.67 -6.47
N SER A 71 1.90 5.23 -5.99
CA SER A 71 1.10 4.66 -4.91
C SER A 71 0.55 3.26 -5.22
N GLU A 72 0.42 2.91 -6.50
CA GLU A 72 -0.08 1.61 -6.95
C GLU A 72 1.05 0.61 -7.31
N MET A 73 2.33 1.00 -7.11
CA MET A 73 3.49 0.15 -7.43
C MET A 73 3.92 -0.68 -6.21
N GLU A 74 4.60 -1.81 -6.48
CA GLU A 74 5.30 -2.56 -5.43
C GLU A 74 6.43 -1.71 -4.81
N ASP A 75 6.63 -1.82 -3.50
CA ASP A 75 7.53 -0.98 -2.68
C ASP A 75 8.94 -0.87 -3.25
N GLU A 76 9.49 -2.00 -3.74
CA GLU A 76 10.84 -2.02 -4.33
C GLU A 76 11.00 -1.07 -5.53
N PHE A 77 9.91 -0.80 -6.28
CA PHE A 77 9.94 0.10 -7.44
C PHE A 77 9.68 1.55 -7.04
N GLN A 78 8.87 1.77 -6.01
CA GLN A 78 8.55 3.11 -5.50
C GLN A 78 9.81 3.84 -5.05
N ALA A 79 10.59 3.23 -4.16
CA ALA A 79 11.84 3.78 -3.63
C ALA A 79 12.88 4.01 -4.75
N ASP A 80 13.05 3.05 -5.68
CA ASP A 80 13.97 3.17 -6.81
C ASP A 80 13.66 4.38 -7.72
N ILE A 81 12.37 4.60 -8.00
CA ILE A 81 11.93 5.74 -8.82
C ILE A 81 12.22 7.05 -8.09
N ILE A 82 11.80 7.18 -6.84
CA ILE A 82 12.00 8.39 -6.03
C ILE A 82 13.50 8.69 -5.83
N GLU A 83 14.33 7.67 -5.62
CA GLU A 83 15.79 7.84 -5.54
C GLU A 83 16.37 8.41 -6.84
N GLY A 84 15.88 7.96 -7.98
CA GLY A 84 16.34 8.38 -9.32
C GLY A 84 15.87 9.79 -9.75
N LEU A 85 14.87 10.37 -9.10
CA LEU A 85 14.33 11.69 -9.45
C LEU A 85 15.20 12.84 -8.90
N ASP A 86 15.05 14.01 -9.52
CA ASP A 86 15.56 15.25 -8.91
C ASP A 86 14.81 15.54 -7.61
N GLU A 87 15.53 16.08 -6.64
CA GLU A 87 15.04 16.27 -5.27
C GLU A 87 13.77 17.13 -5.17
N LYS A 88 13.60 18.09 -6.09
CA LYS A 88 12.43 18.97 -6.08
C LYS A 88 11.19 18.26 -6.60
N ARG A 89 11.33 17.42 -7.63
CA ARG A 89 10.22 16.64 -8.14
C ARG A 89 9.84 15.55 -7.15
N ALA A 90 10.81 14.78 -6.65
CA ALA A 90 10.60 13.78 -5.62
C ALA A 90 9.86 14.33 -4.39
N SER A 91 10.32 15.50 -3.86
CA SER A 91 9.68 16.12 -2.69
C SER A 91 8.26 16.64 -2.95
N ARG A 92 7.91 17.01 -4.20
CA ARG A 92 6.53 17.38 -4.53
C ARG A 92 5.63 16.16 -4.60
N LEU A 93 6.08 15.10 -5.27
CA LEU A 93 5.33 13.83 -5.36
C LEU A 93 5.01 13.29 -3.97
N LEU A 94 6.04 13.11 -3.14
CA LEU A 94 5.87 12.63 -1.75
C LEU A 94 4.98 13.55 -0.88
N ARG A 95 4.98 14.85 -1.12
CA ARG A 95 4.11 15.78 -0.38
C ARG A 95 2.65 15.64 -0.76
N ASP A 96 2.39 15.33 -2.03
CA ASP A 96 1.05 15.28 -2.61
C ASP A 96 0.46 13.85 -2.52
N MET A 97 1.24 12.85 -2.04
CA MET A 97 0.82 11.48 -1.68
C MET A 97 0.23 11.41 -0.27
N ASP A 98 -0.41 10.30 0.05
CA ASP A 98 -0.86 9.99 1.41
C ASP A 98 0.35 9.87 2.36
N PRO A 99 0.21 10.35 3.61
CA PRO A 99 1.34 10.42 4.54
C PRO A 99 1.99 9.07 4.87
N ASP A 100 1.20 8.01 4.95
CA ASP A 100 1.64 6.62 5.15
C ASP A 100 2.49 6.11 3.98
N GLY A 101 1.96 6.11 2.75
CA GLY A 101 2.72 5.73 1.56
C GLY A 101 3.97 6.60 1.35
N ALA A 102 3.89 7.90 1.66
CA ALA A 102 5.08 8.74 1.64
C ALA A 102 6.10 8.38 2.74
N ALA A 103 5.64 7.88 3.90
CA ALA A 103 6.51 7.44 4.98
C ALA A 103 7.24 6.14 4.62
N ASP A 104 6.54 5.17 4.02
CA ASP A 104 7.12 3.90 3.59
C ASP A 104 8.22 4.13 2.55
N ILE A 105 7.93 4.91 1.50
CA ILE A 105 8.94 5.28 0.51
C ILE A 105 10.15 5.98 1.15
N VAL A 106 9.92 6.92 2.06
CA VAL A 106 11.02 7.66 2.74
C VAL A 106 11.80 6.74 3.66
N GLY A 107 11.16 5.73 4.28
CA GLY A 107 11.80 4.70 5.10
C GLY A 107 12.83 3.89 4.32
N ASP A 108 12.51 3.53 3.09
CA ASP A 108 13.35 2.73 2.19
C ASP A 108 14.49 3.50 1.53
N LEU A 109 14.43 4.84 1.55
CA LEU A 109 15.47 5.67 0.93
C LEU A 109 16.75 5.75 1.78
N PRO A 110 17.91 5.92 1.12
CA PRO A 110 19.15 6.27 1.82
C PRO A 110 18.96 7.51 2.71
N TYR A 111 19.42 7.43 3.96
CA TYR A 111 19.23 8.48 4.99
C TYR A 111 19.48 9.92 4.51
N GLU A 112 20.53 10.14 3.74
CA GLU A 112 20.87 11.49 3.24
C GLU A 112 19.83 12.01 2.23
N LYS A 113 19.28 11.12 1.41
CA LYS A 113 18.21 11.44 0.44
C LYS A 113 16.91 11.72 1.19
N ALA A 114 16.49 10.82 2.07
CA ALA A 114 15.31 10.94 2.93
C ALA A 114 15.27 12.29 3.67
N GLU A 115 16.33 12.64 4.39
CA GLU A 115 16.44 13.91 5.12
C GLU A 115 16.43 15.15 4.20
N THR A 116 16.94 15.02 2.98
CA THR A 116 16.88 16.11 1.99
C THR A 116 15.46 16.31 1.48
N LEU A 117 14.74 15.22 1.16
CA LEU A 117 13.36 15.29 0.69
C LEU A 117 12.42 15.81 1.78
N LEU A 118 12.50 15.29 3.00
CA LEU A 118 11.71 15.75 4.13
C LEU A 118 11.90 17.26 4.38
N ARG A 119 13.13 17.79 4.26
CA ARG A 119 13.39 19.22 4.40
C ARG A 119 12.75 20.05 3.29
N LEU A 120 12.66 19.51 2.06
CA LEU A 120 12.06 20.21 0.92
C LEU A 120 10.52 20.18 0.94
N MET A 121 9.91 19.17 1.58
CA MET A 121 8.45 19.05 1.72
C MET A 121 7.83 20.11 2.64
N GLY A 122 8.61 20.74 3.49
CA GLY A 122 8.15 21.70 4.48
C GLY A 122 7.99 21.10 5.88
N VAL A 123 7.77 21.96 6.87
CA VAL A 123 7.84 21.56 8.29
C VAL A 123 6.67 20.66 8.68
N ASP A 124 5.46 20.97 8.20
CA ASP A 124 4.24 20.30 8.63
C ASP A 124 4.19 18.88 8.04
N ASN A 125 4.32 18.72 6.72
CA ASN A 125 4.33 17.41 6.07
C ASN A 125 5.50 16.52 6.56
N ALA A 126 6.69 17.10 6.70
CA ALA A 126 7.83 16.37 7.24
C ALA A 126 7.64 15.92 8.70
N ALA A 127 6.88 16.67 9.51
CA ALA A 127 6.61 16.28 10.88
C ALA A 127 5.63 15.08 10.93
N GLU A 128 4.65 15.06 10.04
CA GLU A 128 3.69 13.97 9.92
C GLU A 128 4.37 12.67 9.48
N ILE A 129 5.13 12.69 8.39
CA ILE A 129 5.92 11.56 7.91
C ILE A 129 6.90 11.06 8.99
N ARG A 130 7.62 11.97 9.68
CA ARG A 130 8.52 11.55 10.77
C ARG A 130 7.79 10.91 11.95
N LYS A 131 6.53 11.27 12.20
CA LYS A 131 5.71 10.62 13.22
C LYS A 131 5.42 9.17 12.81
N LEU A 132 5.04 8.94 11.55
CA LEU A 132 4.77 7.60 11.00
C LEU A 132 6.04 6.75 10.97
N LEU A 133 7.16 7.25 10.48
CA LEU A 133 8.48 6.59 10.55
C LEU A 133 8.93 6.20 11.98
N GLY A 134 8.27 6.68 13.01
CA GLY A 134 8.53 6.30 14.41
C GLY A 134 7.90 4.96 14.80
N TYR A 135 6.97 4.45 14.03
CA TYR A 135 6.36 3.13 14.22
C TYR A 135 7.14 2.07 13.43
N LYS A 136 6.87 0.81 13.71
CA LYS A 136 7.45 -0.30 12.94
C LYS A 136 6.57 -0.59 11.73
N GLU A 137 7.17 -0.87 10.60
CA GLU A 137 6.49 -1.17 9.33
C GLU A 137 5.43 -2.26 9.47
N ASP A 138 5.79 -3.40 10.09
CA ASP A 138 4.94 -4.59 10.29
C ASP A 138 3.89 -4.47 11.41
N THR A 139 3.38 -3.26 11.68
CA THR A 139 2.42 -3.00 12.76
C THR A 139 1.29 -2.07 12.33
N ALA A 140 0.19 -2.02 13.11
CA ALA A 140 -0.90 -1.07 12.90
C ALA A 140 -0.42 0.38 12.77
N GLY A 141 0.62 0.75 13.50
CA GLY A 141 1.22 2.08 13.46
C GLY A 141 2.01 2.35 12.18
N GLY A 142 2.59 1.33 11.55
CA GLY A 142 3.21 1.40 10.23
C GLY A 142 2.17 1.57 9.14
N LEU A 143 1.16 0.71 9.12
CA LEU A 143 0.08 0.73 8.13
C LEU A 143 -0.86 1.93 8.21
N MET A 144 -0.92 2.66 9.35
CA MET A 144 -1.95 3.66 9.56
C MET A 144 -1.71 4.95 8.78
N THR A 145 -2.77 5.47 8.16
CA THR A 145 -2.81 6.86 7.73
C THR A 145 -3.26 7.79 8.86
N THR A 146 -2.76 9.03 8.87
CA THR A 146 -3.20 10.08 9.78
C THR A 146 -4.37 10.91 9.20
N GLN A 147 -4.76 10.65 7.97
CA GLN A 147 -5.84 11.34 7.27
C GLN A 147 -7.20 10.71 7.61
N PHE A 148 -7.84 11.17 8.63
CA PHE A 148 -9.20 10.77 9.04
C PHE A 148 -10.05 11.95 9.46
N VAL A 149 -11.37 11.78 9.40
CA VAL A 149 -12.32 12.82 9.84
C VAL A 149 -12.79 12.52 11.25
N ALA A 150 -12.48 13.42 12.18
CA ALA A 150 -12.94 13.33 13.56
C ALA A 150 -13.79 14.55 13.94
N MET A 151 -14.88 14.29 14.69
CA MET A 151 -15.82 15.29 15.18
C MET A 151 -16.10 15.02 16.66
N HIS A 152 -16.61 16.00 17.40
CA HIS A 152 -16.96 15.80 18.80
C HIS A 152 -18.40 15.32 18.99
N THR A 153 -18.68 14.68 20.12
CA THR A 153 -20.03 14.17 20.50
C THR A 153 -21.11 15.23 20.44
N SER A 154 -20.77 16.50 20.70
CA SER A 154 -21.70 17.65 20.69
C SER A 154 -22.02 18.18 19.31
N ASP A 155 -21.20 17.87 18.32
CA ASP A 155 -21.37 18.37 16.96
C ASP A 155 -22.59 17.72 16.30
N THR A 156 -23.17 18.43 15.34
CA THR A 156 -24.39 18.01 14.65
C THR A 156 -24.07 17.38 13.29
N VAL A 157 -25.05 16.65 12.76
CA VAL A 157 -25.00 16.09 11.40
C VAL A 157 -24.75 17.18 10.36
N GLN A 158 -25.35 18.37 10.51
CA GLN A 158 -25.11 19.47 9.58
C GLN A 158 -23.66 19.93 9.61
N GLU A 159 -23.09 20.20 10.79
CA GLU A 159 -21.70 20.63 10.93
C GLU A 159 -20.73 19.60 10.36
N THR A 160 -20.96 18.33 10.66
CA THR A 160 -20.17 17.22 10.08
C THR A 160 -20.27 17.18 8.56
N THR A 161 -21.46 17.34 8.00
CA THR A 161 -21.67 17.36 6.56
C THR A 161 -20.98 18.56 5.88
N GLU A 162 -20.92 19.69 6.56
CA GLU A 162 -20.20 20.88 6.06
C GLU A 162 -18.69 20.63 6.05
N VAL A 163 -18.13 19.97 7.06
CA VAL A 163 -16.71 19.55 7.08
C VAL A 163 -16.43 18.59 5.91
N LEU A 164 -17.23 17.52 5.76
CA LEU A 164 -17.06 16.54 4.71
C LEU A 164 -17.13 17.15 3.30
N ARG A 165 -17.99 18.15 3.07
CA ARG A 165 -18.06 18.87 1.78
C ARG A 165 -16.87 19.77 1.50
N GLY A 166 -16.10 20.10 2.51
CA GLY A 166 -14.90 20.92 2.41
C GLY A 166 -13.62 20.11 2.18
N LEU A 167 -13.72 18.78 2.22
CA LEU A 167 -12.58 17.91 1.92
C LEU A 167 -12.31 17.90 0.41
N ASP A 168 -11.07 17.70 0.04
CA ASP A 168 -10.67 17.48 -1.35
C ASP A 168 -11.25 16.17 -1.89
N GLU A 169 -11.41 16.05 -3.22
CA GLU A 169 -12.01 14.87 -3.86
C GLU A 169 -11.16 13.60 -3.60
N ASP A 170 -9.87 13.78 -3.42
CA ASP A 170 -8.89 12.70 -3.23
C ASP A 170 -8.66 12.34 -1.74
N HIS A 171 -9.51 12.83 -0.80
CA HIS A 171 -9.37 12.47 0.60
C HIS A 171 -9.66 10.98 0.83
N PRO A 172 -8.72 10.19 1.35
CA PRO A 172 -8.76 8.70 1.27
C PRO A 172 -9.93 8.08 2.03
N THR A 173 -10.48 8.72 3.06
CA THR A 173 -11.47 8.05 3.91
C THR A 173 -12.67 8.91 4.27
N VAL A 174 -13.65 8.94 3.38
CA VAL A 174 -14.96 9.56 3.65
C VAL A 174 -15.99 8.57 4.22
N ASN A 175 -15.64 7.27 4.29
CA ASN A 175 -16.60 6.21 4.66
C ASN A 175 -17.05 6.30 6.13
N TYR A 176 -16.16 6.75 7.02
CA TYR A 176 -16.41 6.89 8.45
C TYR A 176 -16.05 8.28 8.96
N VAL A 177 -16.82 8.73 9.97
CA VAL A 177 -16.48 9.88 10.82
C VAL A 177 -16.29 9.35 12.25
N TYR A 178 -15.15 9.64 12.83
CA TYR A 178 -14.82 9.23 14.19
C TYR A 178 -15.30 10.28 15.19
N VAL A 179 -15.93 9.82 16.27
CA VAL A 179 -16.53 10.71 17.26
C VAL A 179 -15.70 10.71 18.53
N LEU A 180 -15.23 11.90 18.91
CA LEU A 180 -14.39 12.13 20.07
C LEU A 180 -15.17 12.72 21.22
N ASP A 181 -14.73 12.43 22.45
CA ASP A 181 -15.23 13.09 23.67
C ASP A 181 -14.52 14.45 23.89
N GLU A 182 -14.82 15.09 25.03
CA GLU A 182 -14.20 16.36 25.45
C GLU A 182 -12.69 16.27 25.77
N TYR A 183 -12.13 15.06 25.83
CA TYR A 183 -10.72 14.76 26.08
C TYR A 183 -10.00 14.22 24.82
N ASP A 184 -10.61 14.36 23.64
CA ASP A 184 -10.13 13.85 22.36
C ASP A 184 -9.98 12.32 22.31
N LYS A 185 -10.75 11.58 23.13
CA LYS A 185 -10.81 10.13 23.09
C LYS A 185 -11.86 9.65 22.12
N LEU A 186 -11.54 8.60 21.39
CA LEU A 186 -12.49 7.94 20.51
C LEU A 186 -13.60 7.26 21.32
N VAL A 187 -14.85 7.68 21.10
CA VAL A 187 -16.04 7.16 21.80
C VAL A 187 -17.13 6.66 20.85
N GLY A 188 -16.99 6.91 19.55
CA GLY A 188 -17.96 6.45 18.56
C GLY A 188 -17.46 6.52 17.14
N VAL A 189 -18.17 5.87 16.24
CA VAL A 189 -17.96 5.92 14.80
C VAL A 189 -19.31 6.11 14.09
N LEU A 190 -19.29 6.84 13.00
CA LEU A 190 -20.45 7.07 12.15
C LEU A 190 -20.11 6.71 10.72
N SER A 191 -20.96 5.93 10.05
CA SER A 191 -20.83 5.76 8.62
C SER A 191 -21.43 6.96 7.87
N LEU A 192 -20.90 7.27 6.68
CA LEU A 192 -21.50 8.27 5.79
C LEU A 192 -23.00 7.98 5.55
N ARG A 193 -23.38 6.69 5.46
CA ARG A 193 -24.79 6.28 5.34
C ARG A 193 -25.64 6.74 6.53
N THR A 194 -25.13 6.62 7.74
CA THR A 194 -25.84 7.06 8.96
C THR A 194 -26.05 8.56 8.94
N LEU A 195 -25.03 9.33 8.57
CA LEU A 195 -25.12 10.79 8.43
C LEU A 195 -26.17 11.22 7.40
N VAL A 196 -26.17 10.61 6.22
CA VAL A 196 -27.12 10.94 5.13
C VAL A 196 -28.57 10.66 5.52
N LEU A 197 -28.83 9.68 6.39
CA LEU A 197 -30.18 9.30 6.83
C LEU A 197 -30.65 10.07 8.07
N ALA A 198 -29.76 10.73 8.79
CA ALA A 198 -30.06 11.48 9.99
C ALA A 198 -30.55 12.90 9.66
N LYS A 199 -31.14 13.59 10.68
CA LYS A 199 -31.59 14.97 10.52
C LYS A 199 -30.44 15.92 10.85
N ASP A 200 -30.40 17.05 10.18
CA ASP A 200 -29.32 18.05 10.26
C ASP A 200 -28.95 18.47 11.70
N ASN A 201 -29.96 18.68 12.56
CA ASN A 201 -29.74 19.15 13.94
C ASN A 201 -29.55 18.01 14.96
N THR A 202 -29.33 16.76 14.52
CA THR A 202 -29.12 15.64 15.43
C THR A 202 -27.65 15.66 15.92
N PRO A 203 -27.43 15.65 17.27
CA PRO A 203 -26.07 15.49 17.79
C PRO A 203 -25.48 14.12 17.42
N LEU A 204 -24.18 14.06 17.18
CA LEU A 204 -23.51 12.83 16.79
C LEU A 204 -23.60 11.74 17.88
N SER A 205 -23.61 12.15 19.15
CA SER A 205 -23.83 11.25 20.30
C SER A 205 -25.12 10.43 20.24
N ASP A 206 -26.13 10.90 19.52
CA ASP A 206 -27.47 10.25 19.47
C ASP A 206 -27.52 9.17 18.36
N ILE A 207 -26.53 9.16 17.43
CA ILE A 207 -26.56 8.32 16.25
C ILE A 207 -25.25 7.54 16.01
N MET A 208 -24.21 7.82 16.80
CA MET A 208 -22.95 7.10 16.71
C MET A 208 -23.08 5.65 17.16
N PHE A 209 -22.23 4.80 16.61
CA PHE A 209 -22.02 3.44 17.07
C PHE A 209 -20.87 3.44 18.07
N ASP A 210 -21.08 2.91 19.26
CA ASP A 210 -20.17 2.97 20.40
C ASP A 210 -19.47 1.63 20.73
N GLU A 211 -19.87 0.53 20.07
CA GLU A 211 -19.15 -0.74 20.14
C GLU A 211 -17.97 -0.73 19.17
N LEU A 212 -16.87 -0.11 19.58
CA LEU A 212 -15.71 0.12 18.72
C LEU A 212 -14.79 -1.09 18.66
N ILE A 213 -14.27 -1.35 17.47
CA ILE A 213 -13.13 -2.23 17.23
C ILE A 213 -11.95 -1.31 16.91
N THR A 214 -10.90 -1.37 17.71
CA THR A 214 -9.72 -0.51 17.61
C THR A 214 -8.46 -1.34 17.71
N SER A 215 -7.36 -0.85 17.16
CA SER A 215 -6.04 -1.42 17.32
C SER A 215 -5.12 -0.49 18.13
N LEU A 216 -4.09 -1.06 18.75
CA LEU A 216 -2.95 -0.31 19.28
C LEU A 216 -1.86 -0.22 18.22
N PRO A 217 -1.03 0.83 18.22
CA PRO A 217 -0.03 1.02 17.18
C PRO A 217 1.04 -0.07 17.10
N GLU A 218 1.25 -0.84 18.17
CA GLU A 218 2.20 -1.96 18.21
C GLU A 218 1.59 -3.31 17.81
N GLU A 219 0.31 -3.36 17.50
CA GLU A 219 -0.37 -4.59 17.09
C GLU A 219 0.13 -5.05 15.72
N PRO A 220 0.45 -6.34 15.54
CA PRO A 220 0.94 -6.87 14.26
C PRO A 220 -0.06 -6.64 13.11
N GLU A 221 0.44 -6.28 11.94
CA GLU A 221 -0.37 -5.98 10.76
C GLU A 221 -1.28 -7.13 10.33
N ASP A 222 -0.81 -8.37 10.45
CA ASP A 222 -1.58 -9.56 10.12
C ASP A 222 -2.79 -9.77 11.05
N GLU A 223 -2.70 -9.40 12.33
CA GLU A 223 -3.82 -9.40 13.27
C GLU A 223 -4.83 -8.29 12.92
N VAL A 224 -4.34 -7.10 12.57
CA VAL A 224 -5.16 -5.95 12.13
C VAL A 224 -5.91 -6.29 10.84
N ALA A 225 -5.23 -6.82 9.83
CA ALA A 225 -5.83 -7.22 8.57
C ALA A 225 -6.87 -8.34 8.76
N ALA A 226 -6.60 -9.32 9.64
CA ALA A 226 -7.56 -10.37 9.99
C ALA A 226 -8.81 -9.82 10.68
N ASP A 227 -8.68 -8.84 11.57
CA ASP A 227 -9.81 -8.22 12.27
C ASP A 227 -10.61 -7.31 11.32
N ILE A 228 -9.99 -6.54 10.43
CA ILE A 228 -10.66 -5.78 9.36
C ILE A 228 -11.52 -6.73 8.51
N SER A 229 -10.94 -7.82 8.05
CA SER A 229 -11.65 -8.83 7.25
C SER A 229 -12.78 -9.53 8.02
N LYS A 230 -12.57 -9.87 9.29
CA LYS A 230 -13.53 -10.60 10.14
C LYS A 230 -14.76 -9.77 10.51
N TYR A 231 -14.59 -8.46 10.69
CA TYR A 231 -15.65 -7.55 11.11
C TYR A 231 -16.22 -6.73 9.95
N ASP A 232 -15.80 -7.00 8.71
CA ASP A 232 -16.23 -6.29 7.49
C ASP A 232 -16.03 -4.76 7.61
N LEU A 233 -14.88 -4.33 8.16
CA LEU A 233 -14.55 -2.92 8.34
C LEU A 233 -13.99 -2.33 7.04
N MET A 234 -14.32 -1.06 6.75
CA MET A 234 -13.69 -0.29 5.67
C MET A 234 -12.44 0.45 6.17
N ALA A 235 -12.34 0.68 7.48
CA ALA A 235 -11.16 1.20 8.15
C ALA A 235 -11.23 0.88 9.64
N MET A 236 -10.09 0.64 10.27
CA MET A 236 -9.95 0.37 11.71
C MET A 236 -9.20 1.52 12.39
N PRO A 237 -9.77 2.16 13.41
CA PRO A 237 -9.08 3.21 14.15
C PRO A 237 -7.94 2.64 15.00
N VAL A 238 -6.79 3.31 14.92
CA VAL A 238 -5.62 3.07 15.77
C VAL A 238 -5.62 4.10 16.89
N VAL A 239 -5.56 3.63 18.13
CA VAL A 239 -5.62 4.47 19.33
C VAL A 239 -4.43 4.21 20.24
N ASP A 240 -4.04 5.21 21.02
CA ASP A 240 -3.04 5.04 22.08
C ASP A 240 -3.64 4.35 23.32
N GLU A 241 -2.80 4.07 24.34
CA GLU A 241 -3.20 3.48 25.61
C GLU A 241 -4.26 4.32 26.39
N ASN A 242 -4.42 5.61 26.06
CA ASN A 242 -5.41 6.50 26.66
C ASN A 242 -6.73 6.53 25.86
N GLY A 243 -6.78 5.91 24.69
CA GLY A 243 -7.91 5.92 23.77
C GLY A 243 -7.93 7.13 22.84
N GLN A 244 -6.85 7.89 22.73
CA GLN A 244 -6.73 8.98 21.76
C GLN A 244 -6.41 8.44 20.37
N MET A 245 -7.06 8.99 19.33
CA MET A 245 -6.81 8.57 17.95
C MET A 245 -5.42 8.97 17.49
N LEU A 246 -4.74 8.01 16.88
CA LEU A 246 -3.44 8.18 16.22
C LEU A 246 -3.55 8.20 14.71
N GLY A 247 -4.42 7.35 14.16
CA GLY A 247 -4.66 7.15 12.75
C GLY A 247 -5.76 6.12 12.49
N ILE A 248 -5.82 5.64 11.27
CA ILE A 248 -6.70 4.56 10.84
C ILE A 248 -5.93 3.65 9.88
N VAL A 249 -6.18 2.34 9.91
CA VAL A 249 -5.76 1.39 8.88
C VAL A 249 -6.94 1.15 7.95
N THR A 250 -6.75 1.31 6.66
CA THR A 250 -7.82 1.17 5.65
C THR A 250 -7.96 -0.28 5.18
N VAL A 251 -9.03 -0.61 4.49
CA VAL A 251 -9.27 -1.98 4.00
C VAL A 251 -8.35 -2.36 2.85
N ASP A 252 -7.93 -1.41 2.04
CA ASP A 252 -6.98 -1.59 0.93
C ASP A 252 -5.61 -2.00 1.46
N ASP A 253 -5.03 -1.29 2.44
CA ASP A 253 -3.77 -1.67 3.08
C ASP A 253 -3.88 -3.06 3.75
N ALA A 254 -5.01 -3.33 4.42
CA ALA A 254 -5.25 -4.65 5.00
C ALA A 254 -5.35 -5.78 3.95
N MET A 255 -5.82 -5.48 2.74
CA MET A 255 -5.86 -6.45 1.64
C MET A 255 -4.46 -6.74 1.10
N GLU A 256 -3.59 -5.73 1.02
CA GLU A 256 -2.20 -5.88 0.61
C GLU A 256 -1.45 -6.82 1.57
N VAL A 257 -1.55 -6.60 2.89
CA VAL A 257 -1.00 -7.49 3.92
C VAL A 257 -1.50 -8.94 3.76
N ILE A 258 -2.78 -9.14 3.42
CA ILE A 258 -3.33 -10.48 3.20
C ILE A 258 -2.74 -11.12 1.93
N GLU A 259 -2.56 -10.36 0.86
CA GLU A 259 -1.98 -10.85 -0.40
C GLU A 259 -0.53 -11.27 -0.21
N ASP A 260 0.28 -10.46 0.46
CA ASP A 260 1.68 -10.74 0.78
C ASP A 260 1.83 -12.01 1.63
N ASN A 261 1.01 -12.17 2.65
CA ASN A 261 0.99 -13.38 3.47
C ASN A 261 0.64 -14.64 2.66
N VAL A 262 -0.22 -14.53 1.66
CA VAL A 262 -0.57 -15.64 0.75
C VAL A 262 0.61 -15.97 -0.18
N GLU A 263 1.31 -14.96 -0.70
CA GLU A 263 2.48 -15.16 -1.56
C GLU A 263 3.65 -15.78 -0.79
N GLU A 264 3.95 -15.30 0.40
CA GLU A 264 4.95 -15.92 1.28
C GLU A 264 4.59 -17.36 1.64
N GLY A 265 3.33 -17.63 1.94
CA GLY A 265 2.83 -18.98 2.19
C GLY A 265 3.04 -19.90 0.99
N ARG A 266 2.80 -19.44 -0.24
CA ARG A 266 3.03 -20.19 -1.49
C ARG A 266 4.52 -20.47 -1.72
N THR A 267 5.37 -19.49 -1.55
CA THR A 267 6.82 -19.63 -1.73
C THR A 267 7.41 -20.56 -0.69
N ARG A 268 7.05 -20.44 0.58
CA ARG A 268 7.49 -21.35 1.66
C ARG A 268 7.04 -22.79 1.40
N TRP A 269 5.81 -23.00 0.92
CA TRP A 269 5.31 -24.31 0.55
C TRP A 269 6.09 -24.90 -0.64
N ALA A 270 6.37 -24.11 -1.68
CA ALA A 270 7.15 -24.52 -2.84
C ALA A 270 8.59 -24.92 -2.45
N TRP A 271 9.25 -24.14 -1.61
CA TRP A 271 10.58 -24.47 -1.06
C TRP A 271 10.53 -25.72 -0.19
N GLY A 272 9.49 -25.90 0.62
CA GLY A 272 9.27 -27.12 1.40
C GLY A 272 9.14 -28.35 0.52
N GLN A 273 8.35 -28.30 -0.56
CA GLN A 273 8.23 -29.37 -1.55
C GLN A 273 9.55 -29.64 -2.28
N PHE A 274 10.28 -28.60 -2.67
CA PHE A 274 11.58 -28.73 -3.30
C PHE A 274 12.61 -29.40 -2.36
N ALA A 275 12.65 -29.00 -1.09
CA ALA A 275 13.55 -29.60 -0.10
C ALA A 275 13.22 -31.08 0.16
N ILE A 276 11.93 -31.45 0.23
CA ILE A 276 11.50 -32.84 0.38
C ILE A 276 11.91 -33.66 -0.87
N THR A 277 11.66 -33.13 -2.07
CA THR A 277 12.01 -33.79 -3.33
C THR A 277 13.51 -33.99 -3.44
N LEU A 278 14.31 -32.98 -3.07
CA LEU A 278 15.78 -33.06 -3.04
C LEU A 278 16.28 -34.11 -2.04
N ALA A 279 15.69 -34.13 -0.84
CA ALA A 279 16.03 -35.13 0.20
C ALA A 279 15.73 -36.55 -0.27
N VAL A 280 14.56 -36.79 -0.88
CA VAL A 280 14.19 -38.08 -1.46
C VAL A 280 15.17 -38.48 -2.58
N PHE A 281 15.53 -37.54 -3.45
CA PHE A 281 16.49 -37.77 -4.53
C PHE A 281 17.86 -38.17 -3.99
N ILE A 282 18.36 -37.46 -2.97
CA ILE A 282 19.64 -37.77 -2.31
C ILE A 282 19.60 -39.18 -1.68
N VAL A 283 18.54 -39.50 -0.95
CA VAL A 283 18.36 -40.84 -0.30
C VAL A 283 18.34 -41.96 -1.34
N LEU A 284 17.72 -41.73 -2.49
CA LEU A 284 17.68 -42.75 -3.58
C LEU A 284 19.00 -42.85 -4.35
N MET A 285 19.73 -41.75 -4.51
CA MET A 285 20.98 -41.72 -5.27
C MET A 285 22.17 -42.27 -4.50
N ILE A 286 22.22 -42.18 -3.17
CA ILE A 286 23.31 -42.73 -2.37
C ILE A 286 23.45 -44.24 -2.54
N PRO A 287 22.40 -45.09 -2.42
CA PRO A 287 22.52 -46.51 -2.68
C PRO A 287 22.86 -46.82 -4.12
N TYR A 288 22.34 -46.05 -5.10
CA TYR A 288 22.60 -46.23 -6.51
C TYR A 288 24.06 -45.97 -6.86
N THR A 289 24.65 -44.90 -6.36
CA THR A 289 26.08 -44.60 -6.56
C THR A 289 26.99 -45.66 -5.91
N PHE A 290 26.59 -46.16 -4.72
CA PHE A 290 27.31 -47.24 -4.04
C PHE A 290 27.23 -48.54 -4.84
N PHE A 291 26.09 -48.84 -5.43
CA PHE A 291 25.86 -50.00 -6.28
C PHE A 291 26.68 -49.94 -7.57
N VAL A 292 26.69 -48.79 -8.24
CA VAL A 292 27.49 -48.55 -9.46
C VAL A 292 29.00 -48.66 -9.20
N LEU A 293 29.49 -48.03 -8.12
CA LEU A 293 30.90 -48.11 -7.71
C LEU A 293 31.29 -49.56 -7.39
N ARG A 294 30.41 -50.38 -6.82
CA ARG A 294 30.66 -51.77 -6.54
C ARG A 294 30.67 -52.65 -7.81
N MET A 295 29.86 -52.31 -8.83
CA MET A 295 29.80 -53.02 -10.09
C MET A 295 31.02 -52.74 -10.97
N PHE A 296 31.55 -51.52 -10.97
CA PHE A 296 32.65 -51.10 -11.85
C PHE A 296 33.99 -50.94 -11.15
N GLY A 297 34.05 -51.11 -9.83
CA GLY A 297 35.27 -50.98 -9.03
C GLY A 297 36.06 -52.28 -8.80
N HIS A 298 35.76 -53.38 -9.48
CA HIS A 298 36.54 -54.61 -9.49
C HIS A 298 37.17 -54.81 -10.88
N ASN A 299 38.25 -54.11 -11.11
CA ASN A 299 39.35 -54.51 -12.02
C ASN A 299 40.68 -54.24 -11.35
#